data_ee37aba3b72c132ee3c6753761da70ae
#
_entry.id   ee37aba3b72c132ee3c6753761da70ae
#
_cell.length_a   1.000
_cell.length_b   1.000
_cell.length_c   1.000
_cell.angle_alpha   90.00
_cell.angle_beta   90.00
_cell.angle_gamma   90.00
#
_symmetry.space_group_name_H-M   'P 1'
#
loop_
_entity.id
_entity.type
_entity.pdbx_description
1 polymer ?
#
loop_
_entity_poly.entity_id
_entity_poly.type
_entity_poly.pdbx_seq_one_letter_code
_entity_poly.pdbx_strand_id
1 'polypeptide(L)'
;VTTLEDPGTSVRTITAEIDGRQVTVPDGTSIYDAARQIGVDIPVLCHNERYDPVGVCRMCVVDTGGRAFAAACVRPCEDGMTVRTDTPELNRSRATLTELLIADQPPRAEDPKQNTTGDNLLLELADRFDVARETTGLPRASGRGTDSSNPVIDV
;
A
#
# COMPACT_ATOMS: atom_id res chain seq x y z
N VAL A 1 15.76 -22.53 44.35
CA VAL A 1 15.40 -21.52 43.33
C VAL A 1 14.52 -22.23 42.34
N THR A 2 13.20 -22.07 42.50
CA THR A 2 12.17 -22.66 41.64
C THR A 2 12.05 -21.75 40.42
N THR A 3 12.51 -22.21 39.28
CA THR A 3 12.26 -21.57 37.98
C THR A 3 10.76 -21.71 37.71
N LEU A 4 10.02 -20.60 37.74
CA LEU A 4 8.67 -20.52 37.20
C LEU A 4 8.78 -20.60 35.66
N GLU A 5 8.47 -21.77 35.13
CA GLU A 5 8.21 -21.93 33.70
C GLU A 5 6.91 -21.18 33.40
N ASP A 6 7.02 -20.12 32.62
CA ASP A 6 5.90 -19.37 32.08
C ASP A 6 5.08 -20.32 31.17
N PRO A 7 3.80 -20.59 31.43
CA PRO A 7 2.99 -21.44 30.57
C PRO A 7 2.80 -20.69 29.25
N GLY A 8 3.60 -21.07 28.24
CA GLY A 8 3.67 -20.46 26.93
C GLY A 8 2.27 -20.14 26.40
N THR A 9 2.02 -18.87 26.19
CA THR A 9 0.88 -18.37 25.42
C THR A 9 0.99 -18.98 24.02
N SER A 10 0.23 -20.04 23.77
CA SER A 10 0.16 -20.64 22.44
C SER A 10 -0.44 -19.59 21.50
N VAL A 11 0.41 -18.94 20.70
CA VAL A 11 -0.05 -17.99 19.70
C VAL A 11 -0.95 -18.75 18.72
N ARG A 12 -2.23 -18.38 18.68
CA ARG A 12 -3.15 -18.95 17.70
C ARG A 12 -2.63 -18.62 16.31
N THR A 13 -2.51 -19.64 15.47
CA THR A 13 -2.14 -19.47 14.07
C THR A 13 -3.35 -19.69 13.18
N ILE A 14 -3.37 -19.03 12.04
CA ILE A 14 -4.37 -19.18 10.98
C ILE A 14 -3.68 -19.54 9.67
N THR A 15 -4.41 -20.17 8.77
CA THR A 15 -3.91 -20.52 7.44
C THR A 15 -4.76 -19.84 6.38
N ALA A 16 -4.12 -19.08 5.51
CA ALA A 16 -4.74 -18.42 4.36
C ALA A 16 -4.07 -18.86 3.05
N GLU A 17 -4.74 -18.64 1.94
CA GLU A 17 -4.21 -18.85 0.61
C GLU A 17 -4.02 -17.50 -0.09
N ILE A 18 -2.81 -17.22 -0.56
CA ILE A 18 -2.47 -16.00 -1.30
C ILE A 18 -1.90 -16.40 -2.67
N ASP A 19 -2.60 -16.05 -3.73
CA ASP A 19 -2.26 -16.40 -5.12
C ASP A 19 -1.98 -17.89 -5.30
N GLY A 20 -2.81 -18.77 -4.71
CA GLY A 20 -2.69 -20.22 -4.77
C GLY A 20 -1.61 -20.80 -3.85
N ARG A 21 -0.93 -19.99 -3.02
CA ARG A 21 0.05 -20.45 -2.03
C ARG A 21 -0.52 -20.37 -0.63
N GLN A 22 -0.38 -21.45 0.13
CA GLN A 22 -0.77 -21.46 1.53
C GLN A 22 0.29 -20.78 2.40
N VAL A 23 -0.16 -19.98 3.34
CA VAL A 23 0.66 -19.33 4.36
C VAL A 23 0.00 -19.51 5.73
N THR A 24 0.80 -19.91 6.72
CA THR A 24 0.35 -20.01 8.11
C THR A 24 1.03 -18.95 8.93
N VAL A 25 0.24 -18.09 9.55
CA VAL A 25 0.72 -16.91 10.28
C VAL A 25 0.01 -16.79 11.63
N PRO A 26 0.57 -16.04 12.59
CA PRO A 26 -0.13 -15.68 13.82
C PRO A 26 -1.46 -14.96 13.51
N ASP A 27 -2.48 -15.25 14.32
CA ASP A 27 -3.77 -14.54 14.25
C ASP A 27 -3.55 -13.03 14.42
N GLY A 28 -4.21 -12.24 13.59
CA GLY A 28 -4.02 -10.78 13.53
C GLY A 28 -2.93 -10.29 12.54
N THR A 29 -2.17 -11.20 11.92
CA THR A 29 -1.20 -10.83 10.89
C THR A 29 -1.92 -10.22 9.68
N SER A 30 -1.44 -9.07 9.18
CA SER A 30 -2.01 -8.44 8.00
C SER A 30 -1.80 -9.29 6.74
N ILE A 31 -2.69 -9.14 5.75
CA ILE A 31 -2.53 -9.81 4.45
C ILE A 31 -1.20 -9.39 3.80
N TYR A 32 -0.79 -8.14 3.97
CA TYR A 32 0.48 -7.62 3.44
C TYR A 32 1.68 -8.35 4.05
N ASP A 33 1.73 -8.49 5.38
CA ASP A 33 2.82 -9.16 6.07
C ASP A 33 2.87 -10.66 5.77
N ALA A 34 1.70 -11.30 5.67
CA ALA A 34 1.59 -12.70 5.27
C ALA A 34 2.10 -12.92 3.82
N ALA A 35 1.75 -12.02 2.89
CA ALA A 35 2.21 -12.06 1.51
C ALA A 35 3.74 -11.93 1.41
N ARG A 36 4.33 -11.00 2.17
CA ARG A 36 5.79 -10.82 2.24
C ARG A 36 6.52 -12.08 2.71
N GLN A 37 5.98 -12.83 3.67
CA GLN A 37 6.59 -14.07 4.17
C GLN A 37 6.76 -15.13 3.08
N ILE A 38 5.88 -15.17 2.10
CA ILE A 38 5.92 -16.11 0.98
C ILE A 38 6.47 -15.50 -0.31
N GLY A 39 7.03 -14.28 -0.24
CA GLY A 39 7.66 -13.62 -1.37
C GLY A 39 6.66 -13.09 -2.42
N VAL A 40 5.42 -12.79 -2.01
CA VAL A 40 4.43 -12.10 -2.84
C VAL A 40 4.53 -10.60 -2.59
N ASP A 41 4.79 -9.84 -3.66
CA ASP A 41 4.95 -8.39 -3.60
C ASP A 41 3.62 -7.68 -3.85
N ILE A 42 3.07 -7.08 -2.81
CA ILE A 42 1.89 -6.21 -2.89
C ILE A 42 2.38 -4.76 -2.89
N PRO A 43 2.05 -3.96 -3.91
CA PRO A 43 2.49 -2.57 -3.95
C PRO A 43 1.90 -1.76 -2.81
N VAL A 44 2.71 -0.90 -2.20
CA VAL A 44 2.32 0.01 -1.12
C VAL A 44 2.81 1.42 -1.42
N LEU A 45 2.18 2.44 -0.83
CA LEU A 45 2.64 3.82 -0.90
C LEU A 45 2.63 4.50 0.48
N CYS A 46 1.56 4.35 1.26
CA CYS A 46 1.47 4.95 2.59
C CYS A 46 1.88 4.00 3.72
N HIS A 47 2.35 2.81 3.41
CA HIS A 47 2.84 1.84 4.40
C HIS A 47 4.34 2.00 4.61
N ASN A 48 4.76 1.99 5.87
CA ASN A 48 6.16 2.01 6.27
C ASN A 48 6.32 1.17 7.54
N GLU A 49 7.39 0.39 7.62
CA GLU A 49 7.66 -0.51 8.76
C GLU A 49 7.82 0.21 10.12
N ARG A 50 8.00 1.54 10.10
CA ARG A 50 8.19 2.35 11.33
C ARG A 50 6.89 2.86 11.93
N TYR A 51 5.77 2.72 11.24
CA TYR A 51 4.48 3.27 11.67
C TYR A 51 3.37 2.24 11.47
N ASP A 52 2.35 2.33 12.29
CA ASP A 52 1.15 1.54 12.11
C ASP A 52 0.48 1.85 10.76
N PRO A 53 0.04 0.83 10.03
CA PRO A 53 -0.56 1.02 8.73
C PRO A 53 -1.90 1.77 8.83
N VAL A 54 -2.10 2.78 7.99
CA VAL A 54 -3.30 3.62 7.98
C VAL A 54 -4.31 3.29 6.88
N GLY A 55 -3.90 2.53 5.85
CA GLY A 55 -4.78 2.03 4.79
C GLY A 55 -5.41 3.08 3.88
N VAL A 56 -4.90 4.31 3.83
CA VAL A 56 -5.55 5.45 3.13
C VAL A 56 -5.24 5.52 1.63
N CYS A 57 -4.02 5.20 1.19
CA CYS A 57 -3.65 5.33 -0.23
C CYS A 57 -4.31 4.29 -1.14
N ARG A 58 -4.78 3.19 -0.60
CA ARG A 58 -5.44 2.07 -1.32
C ARG A 58 -4.58 1.41 -2.39
N MET A 59 -3.28 1.69 -2.45
CA MET A 59 -2.37 1.03 -3.40
C MET A 59 -2.25 -0.47 -3.14
N CYS A 60 -2.30 -0.89 -1.88
CA CYS A 60 -2.20 -2.28 -1.44
C CYS A 60 -3.51 -3.09 -1.54
N VAL A 61 -4.50 -2.63 -2.32
CA VAL A 61 -5.77 -3.36 -2.44
C VAL A 61 -5.57 -4.77 -3.02
N VAL A 62 -6.31 -5.71 -2.45
CA VAL A 62 -6.36 -7.12 -2.85
C VAL A 62 -7.80 -7.60 -2.94
N ASP A 63 -8.03 -8.66 -3.69
CA ASP A 63 -9.34 -9.30 -3.81
C ASP A 63 -9.41 -10.48 -2.83
N THR A 64 -10.34 -10.42 -1.91
CA THR A 64 -10.64 -11.47 -0.93
C THR A 64 -11.95 -12.22 -1.24
N GLY A 65 -12.47 -12.10 -2.47
CA GLY A 65 -13.76 -12.64 -2.88
C GLY A 65 -14.97 -11.85 -2.35
N GLY A 66 -14.75 -10.71 -1.70
CA GLY A 66 -15.81 -9.84 -1.17
C GLY A 66 -16.37 -8.88 -2.23
N ARG A 67 -17.33 -8.05 -1.82
CA ARG A 67 -17.97 -7.03 -2.69
C ARG A 67 -17.05 -5.85 -3.02
N ALA A 68 -16.00 -5.66 -2.24
CA ALA A 68 -15.03 -4.58 -2.40
C ALA A 68 -13.62 -5.09 -2.10
N PHE A 69 -12.64 -4.50 -2.75
CA PHE A 69 -11.23 -4.79 -2.49
C PHE A 69 -10.82 -4.37 -1.08
N ALA A 70 -10.02 -5.21 -0.43
CA ALA A 70 -9.51 -4.96 0.91
C ALA A 70 -8.11 -4.31 0.85
N ALA A 71 -7.81 -3.40 1.77
CA ALA A 71 -6.45 -2.88 1.92
C ALA A 71 -5.59 -3.88 2.70
N ALA A 72 -4.65 -4.53 2.03
CA ALA A 72 -3.83 -5.61 2.60
C ALA A 72 -3.02 -5.17 3.82
N CYS A 73 -2.57 -3.92 3.88
CA CYS A 73 -1.76 -3.43 4.99
C CYS A 73 -2.51 -3.31 6.32
N VAL A 74 -3.85 -3.23 6.31
CA VAL A 74 -4.68 -3.10 7.53
C VAL A 74 -5.64 -4.28 7.74
N ARG A 75 -5.91 -5.07 6.70
CA ARG A 75 -6.81 -6.22 6.80
C ARG A 75 -6.05 -7.43 7.34
N PRO A 76 -6.43 -7.99 8.50
CA PRO A 76 -5.84 -9.24 8.98
C PRO A 76 -6.25 -10.42 8.10
N CYS A 77 -5.39 -11.41 8.06
CA CYS A 77 -5.73 -12.72 7.52
C CYS A 77 -6.77 -13.41 8.39
N GLU A 78 -7.64 -14.20 7.78
CA GLU A 78 -8.63 -15.05 8.44
C GLU A 78 -8.39 -16.51 8.01
N ASP A 79 -8.73 -17.44 8.88
CA ASP A 79 -8.54 -18.86 8.59
C ASP A 79 -9.39 -19.30 7.40
N GLY A 80 -8.75 -19.98 6.43
CA GLY A 80 -9.39 -20.38 5.18
C GLY A 80 -9.61 -19.25 4.16
N MET A 81 -9.12 -18.01 4.43
CA MET A 81 -9.24 -16.90 3.50
C MET A 81 -8.46 -17.18 2.21
N THR A 82 -9.06 -16.87 1.05
CA THR A 82 -8.37 -16.86 -0.25
C THR A 82 -8.19 -15.43 -0.71
N VAL A 83 -6.96 -15.07 -1.07
CA VAL A 83 -6.56 -13.73 -1.50
C VAL A 83 -5.94 -13.80 -2.88
N ARG A 84 -6.37 -12.90 -3.77
CA ARG A 84 -5.71 -12.64 -5.06
C ARG A 84 -5.08 -11.26 -5.02
N THR A 85 -3.80 -11.17 -5.33
CA THR A 85 -3.04 -9.92 -5.26
C THR A 85 -2.81 -9.28 -6.62
N ASP A 86 -2.94 -10.05 -7.69
CA ASP A 86 -2.71 -9.62 -9.07
C ASP A 86 -3.85 -10.06 -9.98
N THR A 87 -4.80 -9.15 -10.23
CA THR A 87 -5.88 -9.33 -11.21
C THR A 87 -5.97 -8.10 -12.12
N PRO A 88 -6.55 -8.22 -13.33
CA PRO A 88 -6.74 -7.07 -14.21
C PRO A 88 -7.49 -5.91 -13.56
N GLU A 89 -8.48 -6.21 -12.70
CA GLU A 89 -9.29 -5.21 -11.98
C GLU A 89 -8.47 -4.48 -10.92
N LEU A 90 -7.65 -5.22 -10.16
CA LEU A 90 -6.73 -4.64 -9.17
C LEU A 90 -5.71 -3.73 -9.84
N ASN A 91 -5.11 -4.19 -10.95
CA ASN A 91 -4.10 -3.41 -11.67
C ASN A 91 -4.70 -2.15 -12.30
N ARG A 92 -5.92 -2.22 -12.83
CA ARG A 92 -6.66 -1.05 -13.32
C ARG A 92 -6.92 -0.05 -12.19
N SER A 93 -7.34 -0.53 -11.02
CA SER A 93 -7.55 0.31 -9.84
C SER A 93 -6.27 1.01 -9.40
N ARG A 94 -5.15 0.28 -9.34
CA ARG A 94 -3.83 0.82 -8.97
C ARG A 94 -3.31 1.82 -10.00
N ALA A 95 -3.47 1.53 -11.29
CA ALA A 95 -3.12 2.46 -12.37
C ALA A 95 -3.88 3.78 -12.23
N THR A 96 -5.19 3.73 -12.04
CA THR A 96 -6.03 4.93 -11.84
C THR A 96 -5.61 5.73 -10.60
N LEU A 97 -5.32 5.05 -9.48
CA LEU A 97 -4.82 5.72 -8.28
C LEU A 97 -3.46 6.38 -8.51
N THR A 98 -2.56 5.70 -9.20
CA THR A 98 -1.24 6.24 -9.55
C THR A 98 -1.37 7.47 -10.45
N GLU A 99 -2.24 7.41 -11.45
CA GLU A 99 -2.53 8.54 -12.36
C GLU A 99 -3.06 9.75 -11.59
N LEU A 100 -4.02 9.56 -10.69
CA LEU A 100 -4.57 10.64 -9.85
C LEU A 100 -3.50 11.26 -8.94
N LEU A 101 -2.63 10.44 -8.35
CA LEU A 101 -1.57 10.93 -7.48
C LEU A 101 -0.49 11.70 -8.25
N ILE A 102 -0.14 11.25 -9.45
CA ILE A 102 0.79 11.97 -10.33
C ILE A 102 0.17 13.29 -10.80
N ALA A 103 -1.14 13.31 -11.09
CA ALA A 103 -1.83 14.53 -11.51
C ALA A 103 -1.74 15.65 -10.47
N ASP A 104 -1.60 15.33 -9.20
CA ASP A 104 -1.48 16.32 -8.10
C ASP A 104 -0.03 16.74 -7.83
N GLN A 105 0.95 16.12 -8.51
CA GLN A 105 2.35 16.49 -8.37
C GLN A 105 2.73 17.68 -9.28
N PRO A 106 3.68 18.53 -8.87
CA PRO A 106 4.23 19.56 -9.75
C PRO A 106 4.92 18.92 -10.96
N PRO A 107 5.07 19.67 -12.09
CA PRO A 107 5.87 19.18 -13.22
C PRO A 107 7.27 18.82 -12.74
N ARG A 108 7.82 17.76 -13.31
CA ARG A 108 9.17 17.30 -13.00
C ARG A 108 10.22 18.40 -13.13
N ALA A 109 10.05 19.32 -14.08
CA ALA A 109 10.96 20.46 -14.26
C ALA A 109 10.89 21.49 -13.11
N GLU A 110 9.76 21.55 -12.40
CA GLU A 110 9.50 22.52 -11.32
C GLU A 110 9.79 21.94 -9.92
N ASP A 111 9.86 20.61 -9.80
CA ASP A 111 10.22 19.94 -8.54
C ASP A 111 11.56 19.22 -8.63
N PRO A 112 12.67 19.89 -8.28
CA PRO A 112 13.99 19.28 -8.27
C PRO A 112 14.10 18.11 -7.30
N LYS A 113 13.22 17.99 -6.29
CA LYS A 113 13.24 16.87 -5.32
C LYS A 113 12.78 15.58 -5.97
N GLN A 114 11.89 15.61 -6.95
CA GLN A 114 11.48 14.42 -7.69
C GLN A 114 12.62 13.78 -8.50
N ASN A 115 13.70 14.51 -8.73
CA ASN A 115 14.79 14.09 -9.59
C ASN A 115 16.09 13.74 -8.85
N THR A 116 16.18 13.95 -7.52
CA THR A 116 17.46 13.99 -6.83
C THR A 116 17.91 12.66 -6.21
N THR A 117 17.02 11.74 -5.91
CA THR A 117 17.39 10.51 -5.19
C THR A 117 17.27 9.23 -6.00
N GLY A 118 16.54 9.22 -7.08
CA GLY A 118 16.19 7.98 -7.79
C GLY A 118 15.17 7.11 -7.05
N ASP A 119 14.89 7.40 -5.79
CA ASP A 119 14.01 6.60 -4.92
C ASP A 119 12.59 7.20 -4.85
N ASN A 120 11.99 7.47 -6.00
CA ASN A 120 10.62 7.98 -6.04
C ASN A 120 9.63 6.84 -6.28
N LEU A 121 9.08 6.31 -5.18
CA LEU A 121 8.14 5.18 -5.19
C LEU A 121 6.90 5.45 -6.06
N LEU A 122 6.42 6.68 -6.15
CA LEU A 122 5.29 7.02 -7.02
C LEU A 122 5.63 6.86 -8.51
N LEU A 123 6.86 7.23 -8.90
CA LEU A 123 7.34 7.03 -10.28
C LEU A 123 7.61 5.56 -10.60
N GLU A 124 8.07 4.78 -9.62
CA GLU A 124 8.21 3.33 -9.76
C GLU A 124 6.84 2.66 -9.96
N LEU A 125 5.82 3.11 -9.23
CA LEU A 125 4.45 2.64 -9.43
C LEU A 125 3.90 3.07 -10.80
N ALA A 126 4.24 4.25 -11.29
CA ALA A 126 3.87 4.68 -12.63
C ALA A 126 4.45 3.75 -13.70
N ASP A 127 5.72 3.39 -13.59
CA ASP A 127 6.35 2.42 -14.49
C ASP A 127 5.71 1.03 -14.37
N ARG A 128 5.46 0.59 -13.15
CA ARG A 128 4.85 -0.73 -12.88
C ARG A 128 3.47 -0.89 -13.49
N PHE A 129 2.67 0.18 -13.51
CA PHE A 129 1.29 0.15 -13.99
C PHE A 129 1.09 0.82 -15.36
N ASP A 130 2.18 1.12 -16.07
CA ASP A 130 2.16 1.76 -17.39
C ASP A 130 1.37 3.08 -17.39
N VAL A 131 1.60 3.89 -16.36
CA VAL A 131 1.01 5.22 -16.21
C VAL A 131 2.04 6.27 -16.65
N ALA A 132 1.58 7.29 -17.39
CA ALA A 132 2.45 8.39 -17.77
C ALA A 132 3.04 9.10 -16.54
N ARG A 133 4.36 9.30 -16.52
CA ARG A 133 5.08 9.97 -15.43
C ARG A 133 4.81 11.47 -15.31
N GLU A 134 4.11 12.02 -16.26
CA GLU A 134 3.73 13.42 -16.31
C GLU A 134 2.23 13.54 -16.53
N THR A 135 1.62 14.54 -15.92
CA THR A 135 0.19 14.81 -16.09
C THR A 135 -0.13 15.14 -17.53
N THR A 136 -0.78 14.22 -18.22
CA THR A 136 -1.37 14.47 -19.52
C THR A 136 -2.86 14.76 -19.36
N GLY A 137 -3.23 16.02 -19.28
CA GLY A 137 -4.59 16.45 -19.54
C GLY A 137 -5.60 16.41 -18.39
N LEU A 138 -5.26 15.96 -17.19
CA LEU A 138 -6.09 16.22 -16.02
C LEU A 138 -5.94 17.67 -15.59
N PRO A 139 -7.04 18.42 -15.34
CA PRO A 139 -6.92 19.77 -14.82
C PRO A 139 -6.14 19.71 -13.52
N ARG A 140 -4.95 20.31 -13.50
CA ARG A 140 -4.28 20.57 -12.25
C ARG A 140 -5.25 21.26 -11.33
N ALA A 141 -5.18 20.97 -10.04
CA ALA A 141 -5.65 21.88 -9.00
C ALA A 141 -4.81 23.18 -9.03
N SER A 142 -4.71 23.78 -10.22
CA SER A 142 -4.07 25.07 -10.48
C SER A 142 -4.97 26.13 -9.86
N GLY A 143 -4.56 26.65 -8.72
CA GLY A 143 -5.29 27.68 -8.02
C GLY A 143 -5.40 27.46 -6.52
N ARG A 144 -4.72 26.50 -5.94
CA ARG A 144 -4.38 26.56 -4.52
C ARG A 144 -3.40 27.71 -4.37
N GLY A 145 -3.95 28.93 -4.13
CA GLY A 145 -3.14 30.03 -3.68
C GLY A 145 -2.41 29.59 -2.40
N THR A 146 -1.24 30.16 -2.16
CA THR A 146 -0.49 29.94 -0.92
C THR A 146 -1.43 30.19 0.25
N ASP A 147 -1.72 29.18 1.05
CA ASP A 147 -2.49 29.35 2.28
C ASP A 147 -1.57 29.95 3.36
N SER A 148 -1.63 31.26 3.49
CA SER A 148 -0.90 32.00 4.52
C SER A 148 -1.63 32.10 5.87
N SER A 149 -2.71 31.31 6.06
CA SER A 149 -3.48 31.32 7.31
C SER A 149 -2.71 30.75 8.50
N ASN A 150 -1.69 29.93 8.23
CA ASN A 150 -0.82 29.37 9.26
C ASN A 150 0.62 29.90 9.09
N PRO A 151 1.16 30.64 10.09
CA PRO A 151 2.52 31.21 9.98
C PRO A 151 3.64 30.16 10.04
N VAL A 152 3.32 28.90 10.32
CA VAL A 152 4.30 27.81 10.48
C VAL A 152 4.26 26.83 9.30
N ILE A 153 3.13 26.73 8.60
CA ILE A 153 2.93 25.79 7.48
C ILE A 153 2.60 26.62 6.24
N ASP A 154 3.57 26.69 5.34
CA ASP A 154 3.40 27.26 4.01
C ASP A 154 3.03 26.09 3.06
N VAL A 155 1.78 26.05 2.59
CA VAL A 155 1.25 24.93 1.77
C VAL A 155 0.94 25.43 0.37
#